data_a0398e83eda0ca906dca9d4596afb4b4
#
_entry.id   a0398e83eda0ca906dca9d4596afb4b4
#
_cell.length_a   1.000
_cell.length_b   1.000
_cell.length_c   1.000
_cell.angle_alpha   90.00
_cell.angle_beta   90.00
_cell.angle_gamma   90.00
#
_symmetry.space_group_name_H-M   'P 1'
#
loop_
_entity.id
_entity.type
_entity.pdbx_description
1 polymer ?
#
loop_
_entity_poly.entity_id
_entity_poly.type
_entity_poly.pdbx_seq_one_letter_code
_entity_poly.pdbx_strand_id
1 'polypeptide(L)'
;MTGLTVISNQVLISIVIGIILLLIIVYLYLRLTKSEEKRKEIDDKFQLLESKINSLELQTLESKLNPHLFKNILNSIQSHAYQTYFALDKLANVLDYILYDSRSKYVTPKEEIEFALNLIEINKIKVSPLFDLKVKSLVNEAEPLYEQKVLAPLISIDLIENAFKHADLQSADSFISIVFEFKDNTFCLTVSNKISGRSPMRKEKGGIGIDTLKQRLQIIYKESFKLDKYAEGEVYTTHLKINLLEHKAKMLAAR
;
A
#
# COMPACT_ATOMS: atom_id res chain seq x y z
N MET A 1 35.80 -85.60 -7.51
CA MET A 1 35.40 -84.54 -8.51
C MET A 1 34.29 -83.63 -8.03
N THR A 2 33.57 -83.96 -6.94
CA THR A 2 32.40 -83.16 -6.42
C THR A 2 32.77 -81.88 -5.61
N GLY A 3 33.95 -81.78 -5.01
CA GLY A 3 34.36 -80.64 -4.22
C GLY A 3 34.77 -79.38 -5.02
N LEU A 4 35.43 -79.60 -6.17
CA LEU A 4 35.86 -78.51 -7.06
C LEU A 4 34.69 -77.78 -7.75
N THR A 5 33.63 -78.49 -8.11
CA THR A 5 32.45 -77.89 -8.72
C THR A 5 31.60 -77.08 -7.75
N VAL A 6 31.55 -77.44 -6.47
CA VAL A 6 30.83 -76.70 -5.39
C VAL A 6 31.53 -75.43 -5.09
N ILE A 7 32.86 -75.43 -5.01
CA ILE A 7 33.68 -74.19 -4.76
C ILE A 7 33.55 -73.21 -5.94
N SER A 8 33.57 -73.73 -7.17
CA SER A 8 33.39 -72.95 -8.40
C SER A 8 32.02 -72.24 -8.42
N ASN A 9 30.95 -72.94 -8.02
CA ASN A 9 29.60 -72.41 -8.00
C ASN A 9 29.44 -71.32 -6.90
N GLN A 10 30.06 -71.51 -5.71
CA GLN A 10 30.03 -70.50 -4.65
C GLN A 10 30.77 -69.20 -5.04
N VAL A 11 31.89 -69.33 -5.71
CA VAL A 11 32.64 -68.16 -6.23
C VAL A 11 31.81 -67.43 -7.32
N LEU A 12 31.17 -68.18 -8.22
CA LEU A 12 30.33 -67.60 -9.25
C LEU A 12 29.13 -66.84 -8.63
N ILE A 13 28.46 -67.37 -7.63
CA ILE A 13 27.37 -66.76 -6.91
C ILE A 13 27.85 -65.46 -6.21
N SER A 14 29.03 -65.48 -5.56
CA SER A 14 29.60 -64.29 -4.93
C SER A 14 29.92 -63.17 -5.91
N ILE A 15 30.41 -63.51 -7.09
CA ILE A 15 30.66 -62.55 -8.16
C ILE A 15 29.35 -61.93 -8.65
N VAL A 16 28.31 -62.73 -8.89
CA VAL A 16 26.98 -62.25 -9.32
C VAL A 16 26.38 -61.34 -8.27
N ILE A 17 26.44 -61.70 -6.99
CA ILE A 17 25.96 -60.84 -5.90
C ILE A 17 26.76 -59.50 -5.85
N GLY A 18 28.08 -59.54 -6.03
CA GLY A 18 28.93 -58.35 -6.10
C GLY A 18 28.53 -57.41 -7.25
N ILE A 19 28.26 -58.00 -8.45
CA ILE A 19 27.81 -57.21 -9.60
C ILE A 19 26.43 -56.55 -9.33
N ILE A 20 25.49 -57.32 -8.74
CA ILE A 20 24.17 -56.77 -8.40
C ILE A 20 24.28 -55.64 -7.39
N LEU A 21 25.09 -55.79 -6.35
CA LEU A 21 25.33 -54.72 -5.36
C LEU A 21 25.96 -53.48 -6.00
N LEU A 22 26.91 -53.68 -6.91
CA LEU A 22 27.53 -52.57 -7.63
C LEU A 22 26.52 -51.81 -8.51
N LEU A 23 25.66 -52.54 -9.21
CA LEU A 23 24.58 -51.96 -10.01
C LEU A 23 23.57 -51.18 -9.12
N ILE A 24 23.24 -51.69 -7.97
CA ILE A 24 22.37 -50.99 -7.00
C ILE A 24 23.04 -49.71 -6.50
N ILE A 25 24.33 -49.74 -6.16
CA ILE A 25 25.08 -48.56 -5.72
C ILE A 25 25.10 -47.51 -6.84
N VAL A 26 25.42 -47.90 -8.05
CA VAL A 26 25.41 -47.01 -9.23
C VAL A 26 24.02 -46.41 -9.46
N TYR A 27 22.98 -47.24 -9.38
CA TYR A 27 21.60 -46.76 -9.50
C TYR A 27 21.22 -45.75 -8.41
N LEU A 28 21.56 -46.04 -7.16
CA LEU A 28 21.31 -45.13 -6.03
C LEU A 28 22.10 -43.83 -6.19
N TYR A 29 23.34 -43.90 -6.60
CA TYR A 29 24.18 -42.72 -6.86
C TYR A 29 23.56 -41.84 -7.95
N LEU A 30 23.18 -42.43 -9.09
CA LEU A 30 22.52 -41.67 -10.17
C LEU A 30 21.16 -41.08 -9.75
N ARG A 31 20.44 -41.79 -8.88
CA ARG A 31 19.18 -41.32 -8.33
C ARG A 31 19.40 -40.15 -7.37
N LEU A 32 20.44 -40.19 -6.54
CA LEU A 32 20.82 -39.10 -5.61
C LEU A 32 21.25 -37.85 -6.39
N THR A 33 22.16 -38.00 -7.37
CA THR A 33 22.59 -36.85 -8.17
C THR A 33 21.44 -36.18 -8.92
N LYS A 34 20.54 -36.99 -9.52
CA LYS A 34 19.34 -36.46 -10.15
C LYS A 34 18.36 -35.80 -9.18
N SER A 35 18.32 -36.27 -7.92
CA SER A 35 17.51 -35.67 -6.86
C SER A 35 18.11 -34.34 -6.38
N GLU A 36 19.45 -34.26 -6.30
CA GLU A 36 20.16 -33.00 -5.94
C GLU A 36 20.02 -31.95 -7.02
N GLU A 37 20.12 -32.35 -8.32
CA GLU A 37 19.87 -31.43 -9.44
C GLU A 37 18.45 -30.86 -9.39
N LYS A 38 17.45 -31.71 -9.16
CA LYS A 38 16.06 -31.25 -9.02
C LYS A 38 15.85 -30.34 -7.80
N ARG A 39 16.51 -30.63 -6.69
CA ARG A 39 16.48 -29.77 -5.50
C ARG A 39 17.08 -28.40 -5.80
N LYS A 40 18.23 -28.37 -6.47
CA LYS A 40 18.87 -27.13 -6.92
C LYS A 40 17.96 -26.33 -7.85
N GLU A 41 17.37 -26.98 -8.84
CA GLU A 41 16.44 -26.34 -9.77
C GLU A 41 15.21 -25.75 -9.06
N ILE A 42 14.71 -26.44 -8.02
CA ILE A 42 13.59 -25.94 -7.19
C ILE A 42 14.04 -24.76 -6.34
N ASP A 43 15.22 -24.84 -5.74
CA ASP A 43 15.78 -23.77 -4.91
C ASP A 43 16.07 -22.50 -5.73
N ASP A 44 16.64 -22.64 -6.91
CA ASP A 44 16.86 -21.55 -7.86
C ASP A 44 15.53 -20.90 -8.29
N LYS A 45 14.52 -21.73 -8.58
CA LYS A 45 13.16 -21.22 -8.89
C LYS A 45 12.52 -20.52 -7.69
N PHE A 46 12.74 -21.04 -6.48
CA PHE A 46 12.24 -20.43 -5.26
C PHE A 46 12.88 -19.06 -5.02
N GLN A 47 14.21 -18.94 -5.13
CA GLN A 47 14.92 -17.68 -5.01
C GLN A 47 14.50 -16.67 -6.09
N LEU A 48 14.29 -17.15 -7.33
CA LEU A 48 13.78 -16.29 -8.40
C LEU A 48 12.37 -15.78 -8.11
N LEU A 49 11.49 -16.64 -7.58
CA LEU A 49 10.13 -16.27 -7.19
C LEU A 49 10.13 -15.29 -6.00
N GLU A 50 10.95 -15.53 -4.99
CA GLU A 50 11.11 -14.64 -3.84
C GLU A 50 11.62 -13.26 -4.27
N SER A 51 12.64 -13.22 -5.14
CA SER A 51 13.11 -11.96 -5.73
C SER A 51 12.02 -11.25 -6.53
N LYS A 52 11.20 -12.01 -7.26
CA LYS A 52 10.10 -11.46 -8.05
C LYS A 52 8.95 -10.95 -7.15
N ILE A 53 8.65 -11.66 -6.07
CA ILE A 53 7.67 -11.21 -5.06
C ILE A 53 8.16 -9.92 -4.40
N ASN A 54 9.41 -9.87 -3.94
CA ASN A 54 10.00 -8.68 -3.36
C ASN A 54 9.99 -7.49 -4.33
N SER A 55 10.29 -7.72 -5.62
CA SER A 55 10.21 -6.69 -6.65
C SER A 55 8.78 -6.23 -6.92
N LEU A 56 7.79 -7.14 -6.90
CA LEU A 56 6.38 -6.82 -7.05
C LEU A 56 5.81 -6.12 -5.81
N GLU A 57 6.25 -6.48 -4.61
CA GLU A 57 5.90 -5.75 -3.39
C GLU A 57 6.46 -4.33 -3.41
N LEU A 58 7.72 -4.15 -3.81
CA LEU A 58 8.31 -2.82 -4.05
C LEU A 58 7.54 -2.04 -5.11
N GLN A 59 7.22 -2.65 -6.25
CA GLN A 59 6.42 -2.03 -7.31
C GLN A 59 5.00 -1.68 -6.83
N THR A 60 4.40 -2.52 -5.98
CA THR A 60 3.08 -2.26 -5.39
C THR A 60 3.14 -1.13 -4.37
N LEU A 61 4.21 -1.04 -3.57
CA LEU A 61 4.47 0.09 -2.69
C LEU A 61 4.73 1.37 -3.49
N GLU A 62 5.55 1.31 -4.53
CA GLU A 62 5.82 2.42 -5.43
C GLU A 62 4.55 2.92 -6.16
N SER A 63 3.67 2.00 -6.57
CA SER A 63 2.39 2.37 -7.20
C SER A 63 1.40 3.02 -6.23
N LYS A 64 1.44 2.63 -4.93
CA LYS A 64 0.66 3.27 -3.86
C LYS A 64 1.20 4.65 -3.49
N LEU A 65 2.49 4.89 -3.72
CA LEU A 65 3.17 6.14 -3.41
C LEU A 65 3.05 7.19 -4.51
N ASN A 66 2.26 7.08 -5.52
CA ASN A 66 2.26 7.97 -6.68
C ASN A 66 3.64 8.64 -6.92
N PRO A 67 4.57 7.96 -7.65
CA PRO A 67 5.96 8.42 -7.79
C PRO A 67 6.08 9.84 -8.37
N HIS A 68 5.09 10.24 -9.15
CA HIS A 68 5.02 11.57 -9.76
C HIS A 68 4.75 12.66 -8.71
N LEU A 69 3.89 12.40 -7.72
CA LEU A 69 3.64 13.32 -6.62
C LEU A 69 4.92 13.57 -5.82
N PHE A 70 5.61 12.50 -5.42
CA PHE A 70 6.86 12.62 -4.65
C PHE A 70 7.98 13.29 -5.46
N LYS A 71 8.10 12.98 -6.74
CA LYS A 71 9.06 13.65 -7.63
C LYS A 71 8.81 15.16 -7.71
N ASN A 72 7.55 15.56 -7.83
CA ASN A 72 7.16 16.97 -7.87
C ASN A 72 7.41 17.68 -6.53
N ILE A 73 7.12 16.99 -5.42
CA ILE A 73 7.40 17.50 -4.06
C ILE A 73 8.91 17.73 -3.87
N LEU A 74 9.74 16.75 -4.22
CA LEU A 74 11.19 16.87 -4.10
C LEU A 74 11.75 18.02 -4.95
N ASN A 75 11.28 18.17 -6.19
CA ASN A 75 11.68 19.29 -7.04
C ASN A 75 11.28 20.66 -6.46
N SER A 76 10.10 20.74 -5.83
CA SER A 76 9.65 21.97 -5.16
C SER A 76 10.49 22.29 -3.90
N ILE A 77 10.90 21.26 -3.16
CA ILE A 77 11.77 21.40 -1.99
C ILE A 77 13.14 21.95 -2.39
N GLN A 78 13.72 21.50 -3.51
CA GLN A 78 15.01 21.96 -4.00
C GLN A 78 15.04 23.45 -4.35
N SER A 79 13.92 24.04 -4.74
CA SER A 79 13.83 25.43 -5.17
C SER A 79 13.70 26.45 -4.02
N HIS A 80 13.40 26.01 -2.79
CA HIS A 80 13.16 26.90 -1.65
C HIS A 80 13.93 26.43 -0.40
N ALA A 81 15.20 26.85 -0.28
CA ALA A 81 16.10 26.36 0.77
C ALA A 81 15.61 26.57 2.23
N TYR A 82 14.79 27.58 2.49
CA TYR A 82 14.29 27.86 3.85
C TYR A 82 13.03 27.04 4.20
N GLN A 83 12.19 26.77 3.22
CA GLN A 83 11.00 25.92 3.38
C GLN A 83 11.38 24.44 3.34
N THR A 84 12.60 24.14 2.87
CA THR A 84 13.11 22.80 2.64
C THR A 84 13.17 21.98 3.92
N TYR A 85 13.67 22.53 5.01
CA TYR A 85 13.80 21.81 6.28
C TYR A 85 12.44 21.37 6.83
N PHE A 86 11.48 22.30 6.89
CA PHE A 86 10.12 22.01 7.36
C PHE A 86 9.41 21.00 6.47
N ALA A 87 9.58 21.15 5.15
CA ALA A 87 8.98 20.21 4.19
C ALA A 87 9.61 18.81 4.25
N LEU A 88 10.92 18.71 4.48
CA LEU A 88 11.60 17.43 4.69
C LEU A 88 11.12 16.73 5.96
N ASP A 89 10.93 17.46 7.06
CA ASP A 89 10.37 16.92 8.28
C ASP A 89 8.97 16.35 8.04
N LYS A 90 8.10 17.13 7.37
CA LYS A 90 6.75 16.66 7.02
C LYS A 90 6.77 15.47 6.05
N LEU A 91 7.70 15.48 5.09
CA LEU A 91 7.87 14.35 4.18
C LEU A 91 8.35 13.09 4.91
N ALA A 92 9.27 13.23 5.86
CA ALA A 92 9.71 12.12 6.69
C ALA A 92 8.52 11.49 7.45
N ASN A 93 7.70 12.33 8.10
CA ASN A 93 6.50 11.86 8.82
C ASN A 93 5.50 11.14 7.89
N VAL A 94 5.29 11.66 6.68
CA VAL A 94 4.44 11.03 5.67
C VAL A 94 5.02 9.69 5.23
N LEU A 95 6.33 9.62 5.00
CA LEU A 95 7.01 8.38 4.61
C LEU A 95 6.99 7.34 5.74
N ASP A 96 7.23 7.75 6.97
CA ASP A 96 7.16 6.86 8.13
C ASP A 96 5.77 6.25 8.27
N TYR A 97 4.73 7.07 8.16
CA TYR A 97 3.36 6.56 8.17
C TYR A 97 3.10 5.55 7.04
N ILE A 98 3.51 5.86 5.81
CA ILE A 98 3.29 4.97 4.65
C ILE A 98 4.09 3.68 4.78
N LEU A 99 5.35 3.74 5.22
CA LEU A 99 6.25 2.60 5.25
C LEU A 99 6.02 1.68 6.47
N TYR A 100 5.58 2.23 7.58
CA TYR A 100 5.46 1.51 8.86
C TYR A 100 4.02 1.41 9.35
N ASP A 101 3.34 2.53 9.59
CA ASP A 101 2.03 2.54 10.24
C ASP A 101 0.94 1.98 9.33
N SER A 102 0.96 2.32 8.05
CA SER A 102 -0.02 1.86 7.06
C SER A 102 0.05 0.36 6.74
N ARG A 103 1.09 -0.34 7.17
CA ARG A 103 1.19 -1.81 7.06
C ARG A 103 0.26 -2.52 8.03
N SER A 104 -0.15 -1.84 9.10
CA SER A 104 -1.16 -2.34 10.00
C SER A 104 -2.51 -2.40 9.30
N LYS A 105 -3.31 -3.41 9.64
CA LYS A 105 -4.67 -3.53 9.09
C LYS A 105 -5.54 -2.30 9.41
N TYR A 106 -5.32 -1.72 10.58
CA TYR A 106 -6.00 -0.53 11.07
C TYR A 106 -5.01 0.40 11.78
N VAL A 107 -5.28 1.69 11.68
CA VAL A 107 -4.62 2.79 12.38
C VAL A 107 -5.64 3.51 13.26
N THR A 108 -5.19 4.47 14.06
CA THR A 108 -6.10 5.34 14.82
C THR A 108 -6.61 6.48 13.92
N PRO A 109 -7.81 7.03 14.17
CA PRO A 109 -8.26 8.28 13.53
C PRO A 109 -7.25 9.42 13.68
N LYS A 110 -6.59 9.53 14.84
CA LYS A 110 -5.52 10.50 15.10
C LYS A 110 -4.36 10.36 14.12
N GLU A 111 -3.78 9.17 14.00
CA GLU A 111 -2.67 8.89 13.09
C GLU A 111 -3.02 9.22 11.62
N GLU A 112 -4.23 8.87 11.16
CA GLU A 112 -4.68 9.17 9.80
C GLU A 112 -4.88 10.67 9.56
N ILE A 113 -5.44 11.41 10.54
CA ILE A 113 -5.60 12.86 10.45
C ILE A 113 -4.23 13.56 10.47
N GLU A 114 -3.31 13.16 11.35
CA GLU A 114 -1.95 13.71 11.41
C GLU A 114 -1.18 13.46 10.10
N PHE A 115 -1.27 12.26 9.55
CA PHE A 115 -0.74 11.95 8.24
C PHE A 115 -1.31 12.88 7.16
N ALA A 116 -2.64 13.03 7.11
CA ALA A 116 -3.32 13.86 6.14
C ALA A 116 -2.92 15.35 6.26
N LEU A 117 -2.80 15.87 7.49
CA LEU A 117 -2.33 17.23 7.74
C LEU A 117 -0.89 17.42 7.27
N ASN A 118 0.02 16.48 7.54
CA ASN A 118 1.39 16.54 7.05
C ASN A 118 1.43 16.52 5.50
N LEU A 119 0.61 15.70 4.85
CA LEU A 119 0.49 15.66 3.38
C LEU A 119 0.00 17.01 2.81
N ILE A 120 -0.96 17.67 3.46
CA ILE A 120 -1.46 18.98 3.07
C ILE A 120 -0.35 20.04 3.21
N GLU A 121 0.38 20.05 4.32
CA GLU A 121 1.49 21.00 4.54
C GLU A 121 2.58 20.87 3.46
N ILE A 122 2.93 19.67 3.05
CA ILE A 122 3.86 19.44 1.93
C ILE A 122 3.29 20.04 0.62
N ASN A 123 2.01 19.83 0.34
CA ASN A 123 1.39 20.35 -0.87
C ASN A 123 1.23 21.87 -0.88
N LYS A 124 1.21 22.56 0.27
CA LYS A 124 1.21 24.04 0.38
C LYS A 124 2.39 24.70 -0.35
N ILE A 125 3.51 24.00 -0.49
CA ILE A 125 4.71 24.52 -1.20
C ILE A 125 4.39 24.85 -2.68
N LYS A 126 3.43 24.14 -3.28
CA LYS A 126 3.04 24.34 -4.67
C LYS A 126 1.98 25.42 -4.88
N VAL A 127 1.41 25.88 -3.78
CA VAL A 127 0.24 26.76 -3.78
C VAL A 127 0.70 28.22 -3.81
N SER A 128 0.11 29.01 -4.71
CA SER A 128 0.33 30.47 -4.73
C SER A 128 -0.08 31.10 -3.39
N PRO A 129 0.64 32.12 -2.91
CA PRO A 129 0.23 32.87 -1.70
C PRO A 129 -1.17 33.49 -1.79
N LEU A 130 -1.70 33.68 -3.01
CA LEU A 130 -3.04 34.22 -3.26
C LEU A 130 -4.13 33.16 -3.33
N PHE A 131 -3.76 31.89 -3.33
CA PHE A 131 -4.71 30.78 -3.41
C PHE A 131 -5.41 30.56 -2.06
N ASP A 132 -6.72 30.34 -2.08
CA ASP A 132 -7.51 30.12 -0.86
C ASP A 132 -7.50 28.63 -0.46
N LEU A 133 -6.56 28.26 0.44
CA LEU A 133 -6.49 26.93 1.05
C LEU A 133 -7.01 26.95 2.47
N LYS A 134 -8.17 26.34 2.70
CA LYS A 134 -8.81 26.24 4.03
C LYS A 134 -8.72 24.80 4.55
N VAL A 135 -8.12 24.64 5.73
CA VAL A 135 -8.06 23.36 6.44
C VAL A 135 -8.66 23.55 7.83
N LYS A 136 -9.64 22.71 8.16
CA LYS A 136 -10.28 22.72 9.48
C LYS A 136 -10.25 21.32 10.09
N SER A 137 -9.97 21.24 11.38
CA SER A 137 -10.05 20.02 12.16
C SER A 137 -11.06 20.25 13.30
N LEU A 138 -12.20 19.58 13.20
CA LEU A 138 -13.30 19.61 14.16
C LEU A 138 -13.35 18.25 14.90
N VAL A 139 -12.32 17.99 15.67
CA VAL A 139 -12.08 16.71 16.30
C VAL A 139 -12.38 16.80 17.79
N ASN A 140 -13.17 15.89 18.29
CA ASN A 140 -13.32 15.66 19.72
C ASN A 140 -12.34 14.57 20.17
N GLU A 141 -11.18 14.99 20.70
CA GLU A 141 -10.12 14.08 21.14
C GLU A 141 -10.52 13.20 22.33
N ALA A 142 -11.57 13.58 23.07
CA ALA A 142 -12.09 12.79 24.18
C ALA A 142 -12.91 11.56 23.74
N GLU A 143 -13.18 11.40 22.46
CA GLU A 143 -13.93 10.28 21.92
C GLU A 143 -13.16 8.95 22.09
N PRO A 144 -13.82 7.89 22.61
CA PRO A 144 -13.14 6.63 22.95
C PRO A 144 -12.44 5.93 21.79
N LEU A 145 -12.89 6.14 20.54
CA LEU A 145 -12.31 5.50 19.36
C LEU A 145 -11.25 6.37 18.66
N TYR A 146 -11.02 7.61 19.11
CA TYR A 146 -10.07 8.51 18.46
C TYR A 146 -8.63 7.98 18.48
N GLU A 147 -8.22 7.37 19.58
CA GLU A 147 -6.89 6.76 19.75
C GLU A 147 -6.90 5.22 19.66
N GLN A 148 -7.96 4.63 19.09
CA GLN A 148 -8.02 3.18 18.87
C GLN A 148 -7.78 2.81 17.40
N LYS A 149 -7.09 1.70 17.15
CA LYS A 149 -6.81 1.18 15.79
C LYS A 149 -8.06 0.56 15.17
N VAL A 150 -8.90 1.38 14.58
CA VAL A 150 -10.20 1.01 13.98
C VAL A 150 -10.41 1.57 12.58
N LEU A 151 -9.53 2.48 12.12
CA LEU A 151 -9.62 3.13 10.84
C LEU A 151 -8.64 2.48 9.84
N ALA A 152 -9.09 2.22 8.61
CA ALA A 152 -8.20 1.73 7.57
C ALA A 152 -7.20 2.84 7.19
N PRO A 153 -5.91 2.53 7.04
CA PRO A 153 -4.89 3.54 6.73
C PRO A 153 -5.04 4.08 5.30
N LEU A 154 -4.50 5.26 5.03
CA LEU A 154 -4.41 5.86 3.69
C LEU A 154 -5.78 6.06 3.00
N ILE A 155 -6.82 6.38 3.75
CA ILE A 155 -8.15 6.66 3.17
C ILE A 155 -8.31 8.12 2.77
N SER A 156 -7.51 9.01 3.33
CA SER A 156 -7.52 10.46 3.08
C SER A 156 -6.73 10.87 1.85
N ILE A 157 -5.70 10.08 1.48
CA ILE A 157 -4.71 10.45 0.45
C ILE A 157 -5.35 10.71 -0.92
N ASP A 158 -6.21 9.80 -1.40
CA ASP A 158 -6.83 9.92 -2.73
C ASP A 158 -7.74 11.16 -2.82
N LEU A 159 -8.44 11.51 -1.74
CA LEU A 159 -9.35 12.66 -1.70
C LEU A 159 -8.56 13.97 -1.72
N ILE A 160 -7.51 14.06 -0.93
CA ILE A 160 -6.64 15.24 -0.82
C ILE A 160 -5.86 15.43 -2.13
N GLU A 161 -5.23 14.37 -2.63
CA GLU A 161 -4.45 14.42 -3.88
C GLU A 161 -5.32 14.89 -5.06
N ASN A 162 -6.54 14.37 -5.19
CA ASN A 162 -7.46 14.79 -6.25
C ASN A 162 -7.79 16.29 -6.17
N ALA A 163 -8.01 16.84 -4.97
CA ALA A 163 -8.27 18.26 -4.84
C ALA A 163 -7.09 19.12 -5.32
N PHE A 164 -5.85 18.77 -4.90
CA PHE A 164 -4.65 19.48 -5.34
C PHE A 164 -4.32 19.25 -6.82
N LYS A 165 -4.71 18.13 -7.39
CA LYS A 165 -4.53 17.83 -8.83
C LYS A 165 -5.46 18.61 -9.74
N HIS A 166 -6.70 18.84 -9.29
CA HIS A 166 -7.76 19.42 -10.14
C HIS A 166 -8.02 20.90 -9.89
N ALA A 167 -7.54 21.48 -8.81
CA ALA A 167 -7.60 22.93 -8.58
C ALA A 167 -6.49 23.67 -9.35
N ASP A 168 -6.77 24.92 -9.76
CA ASP A 168 -5.72 25.82 -10.27
C ASP A 168 -4.98 26.49 -9.10
N LEU A 169 -3.91 25.85 -8.64
CA LEU A 169 -3.15 26.26 -7.45
C LEU A 169 -2.44 27.62 -7.58
N GLN A 170 -2.44 28.23 -8.77
CA GLN A 170 -1.82 29.52 -9.05
C GLN A 170 -2.86 30.65 -9.15
N SER A 171 -4.15 30.32 -9.19
CA SER A 171 -5.24 31.30 -9.34
C SER A 171 -5.76 31.76 -7.99
N ALA A 172 -5.92 33.08 -7.83
CA ALA A 172 -6.58 33.67 -6.66
C ALA A 172 -8.10 33.39 -6.62
N ASP A 173 -8.70 33.03 -7.76
CA ASP A 173 -10.13 32.69 -7.87
C ASP A 173 -10.42 31.22 -7.59
N SER A 174 -9.39 30.44 -7.28
CA SER A 174 -9.51 29.01 -6.99
C SER A 174 -9.34 28.76 -5.50
N PHE A 175 -9.91 27.65 -5.04
CA PHE A 175 -9.80 27.27 -3.63
C PHE A 175 -9.77 25.76 -3.45
N ILE A 176 -9.25 25.35 -2.28
CA ILE A 176 -9.43 24.01 -1.69
C ILE A 176 -9.89 24.19 -0.25
N SER A 177 -10.95 23.47 0.12
CA SER A 177 -11.44 23.38 1.50
C SER A 177 -11.42 21.93 1.96
N ILE A 178 -10.71 21.66 3.07
CA ILE A 178 -10.59 20.33 3.67
C ILE A 178 -11.06 20.42 5.10
N VAL A 179 -12.03 19.59 5.46
CA VAL A 179 -12.61 19.55 6.81
C VAL A 179 -12.55 18.12 7.32
N PHE A 180 -11.81 17.93 8.41
CA PHE A 180 -11.82 16.72 9.21
C PHE A 180 -12.78 16.88 10.36
N GLU A 181 -13.63 15.89 10.59
CA GLU A 181 -14.52 15.84 11.75
C GLU A 181 -14.41 14.45 12.40
N PHE A 182 -14.31 14.45 13.72
CA PHE A 182 -14.40 13.25 14.51
C PHE A 182 -15.34 13.49 15.69
N LYS A 183 -16.53 12.97 15.59
CA LYS A 183 -17.59 13.13 16.60
C LYS A 183 -18.51 11.92 16.59
N ASP A 184 -19.02 11.54 17.75
CA ASP A 184 -19.93 10.40 17.95
C ASP A 184 -19.33 9.09 17.36
N ASN A 185 -18.00 8.90 17.56
CA ASN A 185 -17.21 7.79 17.01
C ASN A 185 -17.34 7.64 15.48
N THR A 186 -17.60 8.73 14.81
CA THR A 186 -17.71 8.80 13.34
C THR A 186 -16.59 9.68 12.78
N PHE A 187 -15.85 9.11 11.84
CA PHE A 187 -14.85 9.83 11.07
C PHE A 187 -15.51 10.42 9.83
N CYS A 188 -15.34 11.73 9.63
CA CYS A 188 -15.78 12.43 8.42
C CYS A 188 -14.62 13.21 7.81
N LEU A 189 -14.52 13.14 6.48
CA LEU A 189 -13.60 13.96 5.68
C LEU A 189 -14.37 14.57 4.51
N THR A 190 -14.44 15.89 4.49
CA THR A 190 -15.02 16.65 3.40
C THR A 190 -13.94 17.41 2.68
N VAL A 191 -13.82 17.20 1.37
CA VAL A 191 -12.86 17.87 0.51
C VAL A 191 -13.61 18.54 -0.63
N SER A 192 -13.48 19.86 -0.74
CA SER A 192 -14.09 20.65 -1.81
C SER A 192 -13.03 21.44 -2.53
N ASN A 193 -13.11 21.52 -3.86
CA ASN A 193 -12.21 22.33 -4.66
C ASN A 193 -12.95 22.96 -5.85
N LYS A 194 -12.48 24.12 -6.31
CA LYS A 194 -12.89 24.68 -7.58
C LYS A 194 -12.19 23.93 -8.71
N ILE A 195 -12.97 23.46 -9.69
CA ILE A 195 -12.46 22.73 -10.85
C ILE A 195 -11.75 23.74 -11.77
N SER A 196 -10.50 23.45 -12.14
CA SER A 196 -9.79 24.27 -13.11
C SER A 196 -10.49 24.22 -14.48
N GLY A 197 -10.86 25.36 -15.03
CA GLY A 197 -11.42 25.47 -16.39
C GLY A 197 -10.40 25.12 -17.51
N ARG A 198 -9.14 24.94 -17.17
CA ARG A 198 -8.11 24.46 -18.08
C ARG A 198 -8.28 22.95 -18.26
N SER A 199 -8.79 22.51 -19.42
CA SER A 199 -8.78 21.10 -19.79
C SER A 199 -7.39 20.52 -19.56
N PRO A 200 -7.23 19.43 -18.80
CA PRO A 200 -5.95 18.76 -18.73
C PRO A 200 -5.54 18.36 -20.15
N MET A 201 -4.34 18.74 -20.59
CA MET A 201 -3.79 18.44 -21.93
C MET A 201 -3.67 16.93 -22.22
N ARG A 202 -3.92 16.09 -21.26
CA ARG A 202 -4.08 14.64 -21.38
C ARG A 202 -5.32 14.22 -20.60
N LYS A 203 -6.22 13.50 -21.27
CA LYS A 203 -7.18 12.59 -20.61
C LYS A 203 -6.39 11.47 -19.93
N GLU A 204 -5.64 11.79 -18.88
CA GLU A 204 -5.27 10.76 -17.93
C GLU A 204 -6.57 10.26 -17.31
N LYS A 205 -6.72 8.96 -17.25
CA LYS A 205 -7.86 8.24 -16.65
C LYS A 205 -8.07 8.74 -15.22
N GLY A 206 -8.67 9.93 -15.08
CA GLY A 206 -9.04 10.52 -13.81
C GLY A 206 -10.26 9.78 -13.30
N GLY A 207 -10.11 9.10 -12.17
CA GLY A 207 -11.19 8.34 -11.54
C GLY A 207 -10.71 7.04 -10.88
N ILE A 208 -9.56 6.52 -11.28
CA ILE A 208 -9.06 5.22 -10.79
C ILE A 208 -8.84 5.25 -9.27
N GLY A 209 -8.28 6.33 -8.70
CA GLY A 209 -7.98 6.43 -7.26
C GLY A 209 -9.25 6.38 -6.39
N ILE A 210 -10.23 7.23 -6.68
CA ILE A 210 -11.45 7.28 -5.85
C ILE A 210 -12.33 6.02 -6.03
N ASP A 211 -12.36 5.42 -7.22
CA ASP A 211 -13.10 4.18 -7.44
C ASP A 211 -12.41 2.99 -6.74
N THR A 212 -11.08 2.97 -6.75
CA THR A 212 -10.28 2.01 -5.97
C THR A 212 -10.50 2.20 -4.47
N LEU A 213 -10.49 3.44 -3.99
CA LEU A 213 -10.82 3.77 -2.60
C LEU A 213 -12.21 3.26 -2.24
N LYS A 214 -13.23 3.52 -3.08
CA LYS A 214 -14.60 3.05 -2.85
C LYS A 214 -14.68 1.54 -2.74
N GLN A 215 -14.03 0.80 -3.64
CA GLN A 215 -13.97 -0.66 -3.58
C GLN A 215 -13.30 -1.15 -2.29
N ARG A 216 -12.20 -0.54 -1.90
CA ARG A 216 -11.49 -0.85 -0.65
C ARG A 216 -12.36 -0.60 0.58
N LEU A 217 -13.04 0.54 0.64
CA LEU A 217 -13.98 0.86 1.73
C LEU A 217 -15.14 -0.11 1.79
N GLN A 218 -15.67 -0.53 0.62
CA GLN A 218 -16.74 -1.52 0.54
C GLN A 218 -16.33 -2.88 1.11
N ILE A 219 -15.09 -3.31 0.86
CA ILE A 219 -14.55 -4.56 1.39
C ILE A 219 -14.39 -4.49 2.92
N ILE A 220 -13.87 -3.36 3.43
CA ILE A 220 -13.53 -3.20 4.85
C ILE A 220 -14.75 -2.87 5.70
N TYR A 221 -15.53 -1.86 5.30
CA TYR A 221 -16.61 -1.28 6.11
C TYR A 221 -18.01 -1.74 5.69
N LYS A 222 -18.15 -2.36 4.51
CA LYS A 222 -19.44 -2.82 3.95
C LYS A 222 -20.45 -1.68 3.89
N GLU A 223 -21.42 -1.65 4.80
CA GLU A 223 -22.46 -0.63 4.88
C GLU A 223 -22.19 0.47 5.92
N SER A 224 -21.10 0.35 6.70
CA SER A 224 -20.77 1.30 7.76
C SER A 224 -20.01 2.53 7.24
N PHE A 225 -19.99 2.78 5.93
CA PHE A 225 -19.42 3.98 5.33
C PHE A 225 -20.33 4.58 4.25
N LYS A 226 -20.11 5.85 3.98
CA LYS A 226 -20.74 6.58 2.87
C LYS A 226 -19.69 7.45 2.18
N LEU A 227 -19.61 7.37 0.86
CA LEU A 227 -18.73 8.18 0.02
C LEU A 227 -19.58 8.86 -1.06
N ASP A 228 -19.88 10.12 -0.84
CA ASP A 228 -20.66 10.95 -1.77
C ASP A 228 -19.72 11.81 -2.60
N LYS A 229 -20.07 12.00 -3.87
CA LYS A 229 -19.35 12.88 -4.81
C LYS A 229 -20.41 13.71 -5.53
N TYR A 230 -20.25 15.02 -5.55
CA TYR A 230 -21.14 15.89 -6.27
C TYR A 230 -20.39 17.11 -6.80
N ALA A 231 -20.91 17.67 -7.87
CA ALA A 231 -20.41 18.90 -8.46
C ALA A 231 -21.56 19.90 -8.57
N GLU A 232 -21.36 21.09 -8.02
CA GLU A 232 -22.28 22.22 -8.12
C GLU A 232 -21.56 23.37 -8.83
N GLY A 233 -21.95 23.63 -10.09
CA GLY A 233 -21.24 24.60 -10.95
C GLY A 233 -19.78 24.19 -11.15
N GLU A 234 -18.86 25.05 -10.71
CA GLU A 234 -17.42 24.82 -10.81
C GLU A 234 -16.81 24.17 -9.54
N VAL A 235 -17.63 23.83 -8.55
CA VAL A 235 -17.16 23.26 -7.27
C VAL A 235 -17.40 21.75 -7.26
N TYR A 236 -16.33 21.01 -7.02
CA TYR A 236 -16.39 19.57 -6.79
C TYR A 236 -16.22 19.28 -5.31
N THR A 237 -17.09 18.47 -4.75
CA THR A 237 -17.03 18.06 -3.34
C THR A 237 -17.08 16.54 -3.22
N THR A 238 -16.20 16.02 -2.40
CA THR A 238 -16.22 14.63 -1.94
C THR A 238 -16.43 14.60 -0.44
N HIS A 239 -17.37 13.80 0.01
CA HIS A 239 -17.68 13.61 1.42
C HIS A 239 -17.57 12.14 1.78
N LEU A 240 -16.62 11.80 2.65
CA LEU A 240 -16.43 10.48 3.22
C LEU A 240 -16.90 10.49 4.67
N LYS A 241 -17.78 9.55 5.02
CA LYS A 241 -18.24 9.31 6.38
C LYS A 241 -18.10 7.84 6.73
N ILE A 242 -17.50 7.53 7.89
CA ILE A 242 -17.30 6.15 8.38
C ILE A 242 -17.78 6.07 9.83
N ASN A 243 -18.75 5.20 10.09
CA ASN A 243 -19.22 4.89 11.45
C ASN A 243 -18.32 3.81 12.05
N LEU A 244 -17.36 4.23 12.88
CA LEU A 244 -16.37 3.34 13.49
C LEU A 244 -16.96 2.51 14.63
N LEU A 245 -17.96 3.02 15.33
CA LEU A 245 -18.64 2.28 16.38
C LEU A 245 -19.37 1.07 15.81
N GLU A 246 -20.14 1.27 14.75
CA GLU A 246 -20.84 0.19 14.04
C GLU A 246 -19.87 -0.83 13.45
N HIS A 247 -18.80 -0.35 12.82
CA HIS A 247 -17.77 -1.24 12.28
C HIS A 247 -17.11 -2.09 13.37
N LYS A 248 -16.71 -1.48 14.49
CA LYS A 248 -16.11 -2.19 15.63
C LYS A 248 -17.06 -3.23 16.23
N ALA A 249 -18.34 -2.92 16.37
CA ALA A 249 -19.36 -3.86 16.85
C ALA A 249 -19.47 -5.09 15.93
N LYS A 250 -19.48 -4.87 14.59
CA LYS A 250 -19.49 -5.96 13.60
C LYS A 250 -18.20 -6.80 13.63
N MET A 251 -17.04 -6.19 13.87
CA MET A 251 -15.77 -6.91 14.02
C MET A 251 -15.76 -7.83 15.24
N LEU A 252 -16.33 -7.37 16.37
CA LEU A 252 -16.42 -8.18 17.59
C LEU A 252 -17.42 -9.33 17.47
N ALA A 253 -18.52 -9.12 16.75
CA ALA A 253 -19.52 -10.15 16.49
C ALA A 253 -19.08 -11.25 15.50
N ALA A 254 -18.02 -10.99 14.70
CA ALA A 254 -17.47 -11.92 13.71
C ALA A 254 -16.28 -12.76 14.24
N ARG A 255 -15.88 -12.58 15.50
CA ARG A 255 -14.92 -13.38 16.25
C ARG A 255 -15.58 -14.47 17.07
#